data_58dcbd5479a2c6d34d74c50b7a849a5a
#
_entry.id   58dcbd5479a2c6d34d74c50b7a849a5a
#
_cell.length_a   1.000
_cell.length_b   1.000
_cell.length_c   1.000
_cell.angle_alpha   90.00
_cell.angle_beta   90.00
_cell.angle_gamma   90.00
#
_symmetry.space_group_name_H-M   'P 1'
#
loop_
_entity.id
_entity.type
_entity.pdbx_description
1 polymer ?
#
loop_
_entity_poly.entity_id
_entity_poly.type
_entity_poly.pdbx_seq_one_letter_code
_entity_poly.pdbx_strand_id
1 'polypeptide(L)'
;MGSDRELIEDIRQIRANVNFSTMSFLNLLFKLDNTSAKNLLDKIQKLDKEVQVLSDLLHIMKERSDQDILNEIEQIRAKNNTLWMDVVRLCFELDADRSRSIFGQIKECDRQIHTLSEEIANNEKP
;
A
#
# COMPACT_ATOMS: atom_id res chain seq x y z
N MET A 1 5.30 -17.73 -21.94
CA MET A 1 4.44 -17.45 -20.82
C MET A 1 4.97 -18.08 -19.57
N GLY A 2 4.91 -17.39 -18.47
CA GLY A 2 5.38 -17.94 -17.21
C GLY A 2 4.37 -18.83 -16.54
N SER A 3 4.85 -19.68 -15.68
CA SER A 3 3.97 -20.45 -14.81
C SER A 3 3.33 -19.50 -13.78
N ASP A 4 2.25 -19.95 -13.14
CA ASP A 4 1.60 -19.13 -12.12
C ASP A 4 2.57 -18.76 -11.02
N ARG A 5 3.45 -19.69 -10.61
CA ARG A 5 4.42 -19.41 -9.56
C ARG A 5 5.39 -18.28 -9.98
N GLU A 6 5.86 -18.32 -11.23
CA GLU A 6 6.76 -17.29 -11.72
C GLU A 6 6.07 -15.95 -11.81
N LEU A 7 4.82 -15.93 -12.26
CA LEU A 7 4.05 -14.69 -12.35
C LEU A 7 3.79 -14.10 -10.97
N ILE A 8 3.48 -14.95 -9.99
CA ILE A 8 3.27 -14.47 -8.62
C ILE A 8 4.54 -13.89 -8.05
N GLU A 9 5.69 -14.51 -8.33
CA GLU A 9 6.96 -13.98 -7.84
C GLU A 9 7.27 -12.62 -8.49
N ASP A 10 6.99 -12.48 -9.79
CA ASP A 10 7.17 -11.19 -10.45
C ASP A 10 6.29 -10.11 -9.82
N ILE A 11 5.03 -10.45 -9.54
CA ILE A 11 4.11 -9.51 -8.87
C ILE A 11 4.65 -9.11 -7.52
N ARG A 12 5.18 -10.07 -6.76
CA ARG A 12 5.73 -9.77 -5.44
C ARG A 12 6.86 -8.75 -5.52
N GLN A 13 7.76 -8.93 -6.49
CA GLN A 13 8.88 -8.00 -6.66
C GLN A 13 8.41 -6.62 -7.07
N ILE A 14 7.41 -6.55 -7.96
CA ILE A 14 6.88 -5.27 -8.39
C ILE A 14 6.19 -4.55 -7.22
N ARG A 15 5.46 -5.29 -6.38
CA ARG A 15 4.82 -4.69 -5.21
C ARG A 15 5.85 -4.14 -4.23
N ALA A 16 6.99 -4.82 -4.09
CA ALA A 16 8.07 -4.29 -3.26
C ALA A 16 8.56 -2.97 -3.82
N ASN A 17 8.64 -2.83 -5.14
CA ASN A 17 9.03 -1.57 -5.77
C ASN A 17 7.99 -0.47 -5.53
N VAL A 18 6.70 -0.82 -5.54
CA VAL A 18 5.64 0.14 -5.23
C VAL A 18 5.80 0.65 -3.79
N ASN A 19 6.05 -0.26 -2.85
CA ASN A 19 6.26 0.14 -1.46
C ASN A 19 7.46 1.07 -1.32
N PHE A 20 8.53 0.77 -2.05
CA PHE A 20 9.72 1.61 -2.03
C PHE A 20 9.40 3.01 -2.56
N SER A 21 8.63 3.10 -3.65
CA SER A 21 8.25 4.38 -4.23
C SER A 21 7.33 5.17 -3.28
N THR A 22 6.44 4.46 -2.58
CA THR A 22 5.58 5.10 -1.59
C THR A 22 6.42 5.69 -0.46
N MET A 23 7.44 4.97 0.00
CA MET A 23 8.35 5.50 1.02
C MET A 23 9.13 6.71 0.49
N SER A 24 9.35 6.79 -0.81
CA SER A 24 10.01 7.95 -1.40
C SER A 24 9.16 9.21 -1.23
N PHE A 25 7.84 9.10 -1.31
CA PHE A 25 6.97 10.23 -1.00
C PHE A 25 7.15 10.69 0.44
N LEU A 26 7.19 9.74 1.36
CA LEU A 26 7.34 10.08 2.77
C LEU A 26 8.70 10.74 3.02
N ASN A 27 9.76 10.19 2.43
CA ASN A 27 11.09 10.79 2.54
C ASN A 27 11.11 12.20 1.98
N LEU A 28 10.45 12.40 0.85
CA LEU A 28 10.37 13.73 0.27
C LEU A 28 9.64 14.70 1.20
N LEU A 29 8.53 14.26 1.78
CA LEU A 29 7.76 15.11 2.66
C LEU A 29 8.57 15.48 3.90
N PHE A 30 9.35 14.55 4.45
CA PHE A 30 10.21 14.86 5.59
C PHE A 30 11.21 15.96 5.26
N LYS A 31 11.69 16.00 4.03
CA LYS A 31 12.62 17.04 3.62
C LYS A 31 11.92 18.38 3.42
N LEU A 32 10.67 18.36 2.95
CA LEU A 32 9.96 19.58 2.62
C LEU A 32 9.19 20.16 3.81
N ASP A 33 8.63 19.31 4.66
CA ASP A 33 7.83 19.74 5.80
C ASP A 33 7.87 18.66 6.88
N ASN A 34 8.92 18.72 7.70
CA ASN A 34 9.17 17.71 8.72
C ASN A 34 8.02 17.54 9.70
N THR A 35 7.41 18.64 10.12
CA THR A 35 6.33 18.59 11.11
C THR A 35 5.10 17.86 10.57
N SER A 36 4.68 18.20 9.35
CA SER A 36 3.54 17.52 8.74
C SER A 36 3.84 16.05 8.49
N ALA A 37 5.08 15.74 8.08
CA ALA A 37 5.47 14.36 7.83
C ALA A 37 5.39 13.54 9.11
N LYS A 38 5.87 14.07 10.23
CA LYS A 38 5.80 13.36 11.52
C LYS A 38 4.35 13.13 11.95
N ASN A 39 3.50 14.14 11.79
CA ASN A 39 2.10 14.02 12.17
C ASN A 39 1.40 12.92 11.37
N LEU A 40 1.63 12.90 10.07
CA LEU A 40 0.99 11.91 9.21
C LEU A 40 1.54 10.51 9.50
N LEU A 41 2.86 10.39 9.69
CA LEU A 41 3.47 9.11 9.99
C LEU A 41 2.94 8.54 11.31
N ASP A 42 2.77 9.39 12.33
CA ASP A 42 2.22 8.94 13.60
C ASP A 42 0.84 8.35 13.42
N LYS A 43 0.00 9.00 12.62
CA LYS A 43 -1.36 8.50 12.39
C LYS A 43 -1.34 7.18 11.64
N ILE A 44 -0.46 7.08 10.64
CA ILE A 44 -0.33 5.84 9.87
C ILE A 44 0.13 4.70 10.76
N GLN A 45 1.13 4.95 11.61
CA GLN A 45 1.65 3.93 12.51
C GLN A 45 0.61 3.45 13.51
N LYS A 46 -0.23 4.35 14.01
CA LYS A 46 -1.30 3.96 14.92
C LYS A 46 -2.29 3.03 14.26
N LEU A 47 -2.65 3.32 13.00
CA LEU A 47 -3.57 2.47 12.27
C LEU A 47 -2.94 1.11 11.97
N ASP A 48 -1.66 1.09 11.60
CA ASP A 48 -0.96 -0.16 11.36
C ASP A 48 -0.94 -1.02 12.61
N LYS A 49 -0.77 -0.40 13.77
CA LYS A 49 -0.77 -1.12 15.04
C LYS A 49 -2.14 -1.73 15.33
N GLU A 50 -3.21 -0.98 15.04
CA GLU A 50 -4.55 -1.51 15.24
C GLU A 50 -4.81 -2.70 14.33
N VAL A 51 -4.37 -2.65 13.08
CA VAL A 51 -4.50 -3.79 12.17
C VAL A 51 -3.73 -4.99 12.71
N GLN A 52 -2.53 -4.76 13.27
CA GLN A 52 -1.73 -5.84 13.84
C GLN A 52 -2.47 -6.52 15.00
N VAL A 53 -3.05 -5.74 15.88
CA VAL A 53 -3.81 -6.30 17.00
C VAL A 53 -4.99 -7.13 16.49
N LEU A 54 -5.73 -6.62 15.52
CA LEU A 54 -6.87 -7.35 14.98
C LEU A 54 -6.44 -8.61 14.25
N SER A 55 -5.31 -8.56 13.56
CA SER A 55 -4.79 -9.74 12.88
C SER A 55 -4.42 -10.83 13.90
N ASP A 56 -3.87 -10.42 15.05
CA ASP A 56 -3.56 -11.38 16.11
C ASP A 56 -4.83 -12.03 16.65
N LEU A 57 -5.91 -11.25 16.75
CA LEU A 57 -7.18 -11.79 17.21
C LEU A 57 -7.75 -12.86 16.29
N LEU A 58 -7.51 -12.71 14.98
CA LEU A 58 -7.95 -13.73 14.03
C LEU A 58 -7.27 -15.07 14.30
N HIS A 59 -6.02 -15.04 14.74
CA HIS A 59 -5.30 -16.27 15.04
C HIS A 59 -5.76 -16.89 16.34
N ILE A 60 -6.06 -16.06 17.31
CA ILE A 60 -6.37 -16.59 18.61
C ILE A 60 -7.83 -16.87 18.71
N MET A 61 -8.72 -16.70 18.41
CA MET A 61 -10.03 -16.94 18.60
C MET A 61 -10.76 -16.55 19.54
N LYS A 62 -11.66 -16.08 19.56
CA LYS A 62 -12.51 -15.98 20.05
C LYS A 62 -13.72 -15.47 20.36
N GLU A 63 -13.90 -14.35 20.90
CA GLU A 63 -15.20 -13.81 21.25
C GLU A 63 -15.87 -13.07 20.11
N ARG A 64 -15.09 -12.61 19.16
CA ARG A 64 -15.62 -11.90 18.00
C ARG A 64 -15.57 -12.81 16.78
N SER A 65 -16.52 -12.66 15.90
CA SER A 65 -16.51 -13.45 14.68
C SER A 65 -15.39 -12.97 13.75
N ASP A 66 -14.89 -13.87 12.95
CA ASP A 66 -13.87 -13.53 11.96
C ASP A 66 -14.37 -12.45 11.01
N GLN A 67 -15.64 -12.51 10.63
CA GLN A 67 -16.22 -11.54 9.71
C GLN A 67 -16.20 -10.13 10.30
N ASP A 68 -16.53 -10.00 11.59
CA ASP A 68 -16.50 -8.70 12.26
C ASP A 68 -15.09 -8.14 12.30
N ILE A 69 -14.10 -8.99 12.61
CA ILE A 69 -12.72 -8.55 12.65
C ILE A 69 -12.24 -8.12 11.27
N LEU A 70 -12.58 -8.88 10.24
CA LEU A 70 -12.20 -8.53 8.88
C LEU A 70 -12.83 -7.22 8.44
N ASN A 71 -14.09 -6.99 8.79
CA ASN A 71 -14.75 -5.72 8.45
C ASN A 71 -14.05 -4.55 9.13
N GLU A 72 -13.63 -4.72 10.37
CA GLU A 72 -12.93 -3.66 11.08
C GLU A 72 -11.57 -3.38 10.45
N ILE A 73 -10.85 -4.43 10.07
CA ILE A 73 -9.55 -4.26 9.38
C ILE A 73 -9.76 -3.50 8.09
N GLU A 74 -10.80 -3.83 7.34
CA GLU A 74 -11.08 -3.17 6.08
C GLU A 74 -11.29 -1.66 6.28
N GLN A 75 -12.03 -1.28 7.31
CA GLN A 75 -12.29 0.12 7.59
C GLN A 75 -11.01 0.86 7.99
N ILE A 76 -10.16 0.21 8.78
CA ILE A 76 -8.91 0.82 9.19
C ILE A 76 -7.97 1.00 8.00
N ARG A 77 -7.92 0.03 7.11
CA ARG A 77 -7.08 0.14 5.92
C ARG A 77 -7.57 1.27 5.00
N ALA A 78 -8.88 1.47 4.93
CA ALA A 78 -9.41 2.60 4.16
C ALA A 78 -8.94 3.92 4.72
N LYS A 79 -8.93 4.07 6.06
CA LYS A 79 -8.41 5.27 6.69
C LYS A 79 -6.92 5.45 6.42
N ASN A 80 -6.18 4.35 6.45
CA ASN A 80 -4.75 4.38 6.20
C ASN A 80 -4.46 4.84 4.77
N ASN A 81 -5.25 4.36 3.81
CA ASN A 81 -5.11 4.81 2.42
C ASN A 81 -5.34 6.30 2.29
N THR A 82 -6.33 6.84 3.02
CA THR A 82 -6.60 8.28 3.01
C THR A 82 -5.39 9.06 3.50
N LEU A 83 -4.75 8.58 4.57
CA LEU A 83 -3.57 9.25 5.11
C LEU A 83 -2.40 9.23 4.12
N TRP A 84 -2.20 8.11 3.44
CA TRP A 84 -1.16 8.05 2.42
C TRP A 84 -1.46 8.99 1.27
N MET A 85 -2.73 9.15 0.89
CA MET A 85 -3.09 10.12 -0.13
C MET A 85 -2.85 11.54 0.34
N ASP A 86 -3.01 11.80 1.65
CA ASP A 86 -2.68 13.12 2.19
C ASP A 86 -1.18 13.41 2.05
N VAL A 87 -0.34 12.40 2.28
CA VAL A 87 1.10 12.55 2.06
C VAL A 87 1.36 12.94 0.60
N VAL A 88 0.73 12.24 -0.33
CA VAL A 88 0.92 12.50 -1.75
C VAL A 88 0.44 13.91 -2.12
N ARG A 89 -0.74 14.30 -1.65
CA ARG A 89 -1.26 15.64 -1.95
C ARG A 89 -0.35 16.73 -1.45
N LEU A 90 0.15 16.57 -0.24
CA LEU A 90 1.02 17.57 0.34
C LEU A 90 2.34 17.65 -0.43
N CYS A 91 2.88 16.52 -0.85
CA CYS A 91 4.07 16.50 -1.68
C CYS A 91 3.85 17.25 -2.99
N PHE A 92 2.69 17.05 -3.62
CA PHE A 92 2.39 17.75 -4.87
C PHE A 92 2.27 19.24 -4.66
N GLU A 93 1.76 19.67 -3.51
CA GLU A 93 1.69 21.10 -3.20
C GLU A 93 3.08 21.70 -3.00
N LEU A 94 3.98 20.96 -2.40
CA LEU A 94 5.30 21.47 -2.06
C LEU A 94 6.33 21.29 -3.16
N ASP A 95 6.24 20.23 -3.94
CA ASP A 95 7.18 19.97 -5.04
C ASP A 95 6.50 19.07 -6.06
N ALA A 96 5.76 19.68 -6.97
CA ALA A 96 4.97 18.95 -7.96
C ALA A 96 5.83 18.12 -8.91
N ASP A 97 7.00 18.63 -9.30
CA ASP A 97 7.84 17.94 -10.28
C ASP A 97 8.37 16.62 -9.74
N ARG A 98 8.93 16.65 -8.54
CA ARG A 98 9.42 15.42 -7.92
C ARG A 98 8.29 14.46 -7.62
N SER A 99 7.15 15.00 -7.20
CA SER A 99 5.99 14.17 -6.89
C SER A 99 5.47 13.46 -8.12
N ARG A 100 5.44 14.14 -9.26
CA ARG A 100 5.02 13.50 -10.53
C ARG A 100 5.95 12.38 -10.91
N SER A 101 7.25 12.56 -10.71
CA SER A 101 8.23 11.53 -11.03
C SER A 101 7.99 10.27 -10.21
N ILE A 102 7.77 10.44 -8.90
CA ILE A 102 7.53 9.30 -8.01
C ILE A 102 6.20 8.63 -8.37
N PHE A 103 5.16 9.43 -8.62
CA PHE A 103 3.85 8.89 -8.93
C PHE A 103 3.88 8.12 -10.26
N GLY A 104 4.66 8.60 -11.21
CA GLY A 104 4.82 7.89 -12.48
C GLY A 104 5.42 6.51 -12.30
N GLN A 105 6.37 6.36 -11.36
CA GLN A 105 6.94 5.05 -11.06
C GLN A 105 5.89 4.10 -10.49
N ILE A 106 5.05 4.61 -9.60
CA ILE A 106 4.00 3.79 -9.00
C ILE A 106 2.99 3.37 -10.08
N LYS A 107 2.60 4.30 -10.94
CA LYS A 107 1.65 4.01 -12.01
C LYS A 107 2.19 2.93 -12.93
N GLU A 108 3.47 2.99 -13.27
CA GLU A 108 4.08 1.99 -14.13
C GLU A 108 4.09 0.61 -13.47
N CYS A 109 4.39 0.56 -12.17
CA CYS A 109 4.36 -0.71 -11.44
C CYS A 109 2.95 -1.29 -11.40
N ASP A 110 1.94 -0.45 -11.17
CA ASP A 110 0.56 -0.91 -11.14
C ASP A 110 0.14 -1.49 -12.50
N ARG A 111 0.58 -0.84 -13.58
CA ARG A 111 0.29 -1.33 -14.93
C ARG A 111 0.90 -2.71 -15.15
N GLN A 112 2.13 -2.91 -14.70
CA GLN A 112 2.80 -4.20 -14.84
C GLN A 112 2.08 -5.28 -14.05
N ILE A 113 1.64 -4.95 -12.84
CA ILE A 113 0.90 -5.92 -12.01
C ILE A 113 -0.41 -6.30 -12.69
N HIS A 114 -1.09 -5.33 -13.28
CA HIS A 114 -2.35 -5.60 -13.98
C HIS A 114 -2.13 -6.58 -15.13
N THR A 115 -1.08 -6.37 -15.91
CA THR A 115 -0.76 -7.23 -17.02
C THR A 115 -0.47 -8.66 -16.56
N LEU A 116 0.31 -8.80 -15.50
CA LEU A 116 0.66 -10.12 -14.96
C LEU A 116 -0.57 -10.82 -14.37
N SER A 117 -1.45 -10.06 -13.72
CA SER A 117 -2.67 -10.62 -13.16
C SER A 117 -3.58 -11.16 -14.25
N GLU A 118 -3.67 -10.47 -15.38
CA GLU A 118 -4.45 -10.95 -16.51
C GLU A 118 -3.87 -12.24 -17.08
N GLU A 119 -2.54 -12.33 -17.10
CA GLU A 119 -1.87 -13.51 -17.58
C GLU A 119 -2.21 -14.73 -16.72
N ILE A 120 -2.21 -14.56 -15.40
CA ILE A 120 -2.58 -15.64 -14.49
C ILE A 120 -4.02 -16.08 -14.72
N ALA A 121 -4.93 -15.14 -14.88
CA ALA A 121 -6.33 -15.46 -15.13
C ALA A 121 -6.49 -16.27 -16.42
N ASN A 122 -5.72 -15.92 -17.44
CA ASN A 122 -5.79 -16.64 -18.72
C ASN A 122 -5.16 -18.03 -18.63
N ASN A 123 -4.14 -18.20 -17.80
CA ASN A 123 -3.48 -19.49 -17.65
C ASN A 123 -4.39 -20.55 -17.02
N GLU A 124 -5.42 -20.13 -16.30
CA GLU A 124 -6.35 -21.07 -15.68
C GLU A 124 -7.31 -21.71 -16.67
N LYS A 125 -7.38 -21.18 -17.85
CA LYS A 125 -8.32 -21.72 -18.84
C LYS A 125 -7.72 -22.88 -19.57
N PRO A 126 -8.48 -23.91 -19.79
CA PRO A 126 -7.99 -25.09 -20.51
C PRO A 126 -7.63 -24.75 -21.95
#